data_e131c263cc7597a7a10d2b398d854f2c
#
_entry.id   e131c263cc7597a7a10d2b398d854f2c
#
_cell.length_a   1.000
_cell.length_b   1.000
_cell.length_c   1.000
_cell.angle_alpha   90.00
_cell.angle_beta   90.00
_cell.angle_gamma   90.00
#
_symmetry.space_group_name_H-M   'P 1'
#
loop_
_entity.id
_entity.type
_entity.pdbx_description
1 polymer ?
#
loop_
_entity_poly.entity_id
_entity_poly.type
_entity_poly.pdbx_seq_one_letter_code
_entity_poly.pdbx_strand_id
1 'polypeptide(L)'
;TDYGATWKRLEINLPANNSNFVNQIKEDPDKKGLLYLGTEKSLYFSPDDGKNWIHLKNNLPPVPIFGIEIQRNFKDLVIATYGRGFYILDDVTPIREFTDQVRNSDAHLFSIRKAYRFQAINGIKTDDSYVSGRNPPEGASINYYLKEKSKDSVELLVMNSRNETIRKE
;
A
#
# COMPACT_ATOMS: atom_id res chain seq x y z
N THR A 1 -21.38 5.64 18.30
CA THR A 1 -21.64 4.18 18.38
C THR A 1 -22.56 3.89 19.55
N ASP A 2 -23.51 3.02 19.34
CA ASP A 2 -24.54 2.62 20.32
C ASP A 2 -24.26 1.20 20.85
N TYR A 3 -22.99 0.79 20.85
CA TYR A 3 -22.50 -0.51 21.30
C TYR A 3 -23.19 -1.71 20.61
N GLY A 4 -23.59 -1.53 19.36
CA GLY A 4 -24.23 -2.59 18.58
C GLY A 4 -25.74 -2.69 18.74
N ALA A 5 -26.39 -1.70 19.33
CA ALA A 5 -27.85 -1.66 19.41
C ALA A 5 -28.50 -1.48 18.02
N THR A 6 -27.81 -0.81 17.11
CA THR A 6 -28.25 -0.70 15.71
C THR A 6 -27.14 -1.14 14.75
N TRP A 7 -27.56 -1.76 13.64
CA TRP A 7 -26.66 -2.21 12.58
C TRP A 7 -27.12 -1.64 11.25
N LYS A 8 -26.19 -1.05 10.51
CA LYS A 8 -26.42 -0.63 9.14
C LYS A 8 -25.60 -1.51 8.19
N ARG A 9 -26.27 -2.14 7.23
CA ARG A 9 -25.59 -2.84 6.16
C ARG A 9 -24.83 -1.82 5.29
N LEU A 10 -23.55 -2.03 5.10
CA LEU A 10 -22.77 -1.29 4.11
C LEU A 10 -23.00 -1.94 2.75
N GLU A 11 -23.42 -1.15 1.79
CA GLU A 11 -23.40 -1.56 0.40
C GLU A 11 -21.99 -1.29 -0.13
N ILE A 12 -21.27 -2.40 -0.37
CA ILE A 12 -19.90 -2.34 -0.84
C ILE A 12 -19.85 -2.70 -2.31
N ASN A 13 -19.11 -1.92 -3.10
CA ASN A 13 -18.89 -2.16 -4.54
C ASN A 13 -17.86 -3.27 -4.80
N LEU A 14 -17.90 -4.32 -3.99
CA LEU A 14 -17.09 -5.51 -4.25
C LEU A 14 -17.74 -6.36 -5.35
N PRO A 15 -16.94 -7.06 -6.16
CA PRO A 15 -17.48 -7.98 -7.15
C PRO A 15 -18.42 -8.98 -6.50
N ALA A 16 -19.67 -8.98 -6.96
CA ALA A 16 -20.70 -9.91 -6.49
C ALA A 16 -20.39 -11.32 -7.01
N ASN A 17 -19.56 -12.05 -6.29
CA ASN A 17 -19.40 -13.49 -6.49
C ASN A 17 -19.49 -14.20 -5.15
N ASN A 18 -20.06 -15.41 -5.17
CA ASN A 18 -20.32 -16.23 -3.98
C ASN A 18 -19.05 -16.68 -3.22
N SER A 19 -17.86 -16.25 -3.65
CA SER A 19 -16.58 -16.62 -3.07
C SER A 19 -15.83 -15.43 -2.48
N ASN A 20 -16.50 -14.31 -2.26
CA ASN A 20 -15.83 -13.08 -1.81
C ASN A 20 -16.23 -12.74 -0.35
N PHE A 21 -16.02 -13.70 0.55
CA PHE A 21 -16.25 -13.48 1.98
C PHE A 21 -15.21 -12.49 2.51
N VAL A 22 -15.65 -11.61 3.39
CA VAL A 22 -14.79 -10.70 4.13
C VAL A 22 -14.23 -11.44 5.34
N ASN A 23 -12.92 -11.58 5.42
CA ASN A 23 -12.25 -12.24 6.52
C ASN A 23 -11.77 -11.23 7.57
N GLN A 24 -11.31 -10.07 7.13
CA GLN A 24 -10.83 -9.04 8.03
C GLN A 24 -11.04 -7.64 7.45
N ILE A 25 -11.31 -6.70 8.35
CA ILE A 25 -11.26 -5.26 8.10
C ILE A 25 -10.33 -4.61 9.13
N LYS A 26 -9.51 -3.68 8.70
CA LYS A 26 -8.56 -2.94 9.53
C LYS A 26 -8.57 -1.48 9.16
N GLU A 27 -8.71 -0.59 10.15
CA GLU A 27 -8.52 0.85 9.95
C GLU A 27 -7.03 1.20 10.06
N ASP A 28 -6.59 2.14 9.22
CA ASP A 28 -5.24 2.67 9.27
C ASP A 28 -5.02 3.42 10.60
N PRO A 29 -3.95 3.11 11.36
CA PRO A 29 -3.76 3.68 12.69
C PRO A 29 -3.42 5.18 12.68
N ASP A 30 -2.99 5.72 11.53
CA ASP A 30 -2.55 7.11 11.39
C ASP A 30 -3.45 7.93 10.45
N LYS A 31 -4.41 7.27 9.77
CA LYS A 31 -5.38 7.95 8.89
C LYS A 31 -6.80 7.43 9.13
N LYS A 32 -7.58 8.20 9.88
CA LYS A 32 -8.99 7.90 10.13
C LYS A 32 -9.77 7.80 8.82
N GLY A 33 -10.64 6.77 8.74
CA GLY A 33 -11.47 6.50 7.57
C GLY A 33 -10.76 5.81 6.41
N LEU A 34 -9.45 5.58 6.49
CA LEU A 34 -8.75 4.70 5.58
C LEU A 34 -8.86 3.27 6.10
N LEU A 35 -9.56 2.42 5.35
CA LEU A 35 -9.82 1.04 5.73
C LEU A 35 -9.14 0.08 4.75
N TYR A 36 -8.67 -1.06 5.27
CA TYR A 36 -8.18 -2.19 4.48
C TYR A 36 -9.11 -3.37 4.70
N LEU A 37 -9.41 -4.11 3.65
CA LEU A 37 -10.34 -5.21 3.64
C LEU A 37 -9.70 -6.44 2.99
N GLY A 38 -9.57 -7.51 3.76
CA GLY A 38 -9.13 -8.83 3.30
C GLY A 38 -10.32 -9.74 3.02
N THR A 39 -10.31 -10.35 1.85
CA THR A 39 -11.32 -11.30 1.41
C THR A 39 -10.71 -12.67 1.11
N GLU A 40 -11.54 -13.64 0.70
CA GLU A 40 -11.08 -14.97 0.26
C GLU A 40 -10.18 -14.93 -0.99
N LYS A 41 -10.12 -13.82 -1.72
CA LYS A 41 -9.38 -13.77 -2.99
C LYS A 41 -8.52 -12.54 -3.17
N SER A 42 -8.74 -11.49 -2.37
CA SER A 42 -8.16 -10.18 -2.71
C SER A 42 -8.07 -9.26 -1.51
N LEU A 43 -7.23 -8.25 -1.65
CA LEU A 43 -7.10 -7.13 -0.76
C LEU A 43 -7.72 -5.88 -1.40
N TYR A 44 -8.45 -5.12 -0.60
CA TYR A 44 -9.03 -3.84 -0.99
C TYR A 44 -8.67 -2.78 0.04
N PHE A 45 -8.74 -1.52 -0.38
CA PHE A 45 -8.72 -0.39 0.55
C PHE A 45 -9.84 0.59 0.23
N SER A 46 -10.28 1.32 1.24
CA SER A 46 -11.25 2.39 1.12
C SER A 46 -10.68 3.67 1.72
N PRO A 47 -10.54 4.75 0.95
CA PRO A 47 -10.05 6.03 1.47
C PRO A 47 -11.15 6.87 2.14
N ASP A 48 -12.41 6.44 2.12
CA ASP A 48 -13.61 7.21 2.41
C ASP A 48 -14.58 6.52 3.37
N ASP A 49 -14.03 5.85 4.38
CA ASP A 49 -14.78 5.20 5.45
C ASP A 49 -15.74 4.08 4.96
N GLY A 50 -15.28 3.31 3.99
CA GLY A 50 -15.98 2.14 3.46
C GLY A 50 -17.03 2.44 2.41
N LYS A 51 -17.14 3.68 1.91
CA LYS A 51 -18.12 4.03 0.86
C LYS A 51 -17.71 3.47 -0.50
N ASN A 52 -16.42 3.58 -0.83
CA ASN A 52 -15.86 3.05 -2.06
C ASN A 52 -14.65 2.16 -1.76
N TRP A 53 -14.58 1.00 -2.42
CA TRP A 53 -13.49 0.06 -2.28
C TRP A 53 -12.69 -0.05 -3.56
N ILE A 54 -11.37 0.05 -3.42
CA ILE A 54 -10.41 -0.01 -4.52
C ILE A 54 -9.60 -1.30 -4.36
N HIS A 55 -9.53 -2.08 -5.43
CA HIS A 55 -8.77 -3.33 -5.43
C HIS A 55 -7.26 -3.04 -5.38
N LEU A 56 -6.60 -3.49 -4.34
CA LEU A 56 -5.14 -3.43 -4.20
C LEU A 56 -4.52 -4.70 -4.78
N LYS A 57 -4.40 -4.72 -6.10
CA LYS A 57 -3.96 -5.91 -6.82
C LYS A 57 -2.45 -6.11 -6.74
N ASN A 58 -1.69 -5.09 -7.10
CA ASN A 58 -0.24 -5.17 -7.24
C ASN A 58 0.22 -6.55 -7.74
N ASN A 59 1.25 -7.16 -7.16
CA ASN A 59 1.71 -8.52 -7.45
C ASN A 59 1.14 -9.58 -6.49
N LEU A 60 0.12 -9.24 -5.70
CA LEU A 60 -0.55 -10.18 -4.81
C LEU A 60 -1.39 -11.17 -5.62
N PRO A 61 -1.10 -12.48 -5.55
CA PRO A 61 -1.94 -13.48 -6.21
C PRO A 61 -3.32 -13.57 -5.56
N PRO A 62 -4.32 -14.14 -6.24
CA PRO A 62 -5.58 -14.47 -5.61
C PRO A 62 -5.35 -15.45 -4.46
N VAL A 63 -5.61 -15.00 -3.23
CA VAL A 63 -5.34 -15.76 -2.01
C VAL A 63 -6.24 -15.27 -0.88
N PRO A 64 -6.72 -16.16 0.01
CA PRO A 64 -7.44 -15.73 1.20
C PRO A 64 -6.54 -14.93 2.15
N ILE A 65 -7.06 -13.79 2.61
CA ILE A 65 -6.35 -12.88 3.50
C ILE A 65 -7.01 -12.92 4.87
N PHE A 66 -6.27 -13.39 5.87
CA PHE A 66 -6.78 -13.55 7.23
C PHE A 66 -6.18 -12.58 8.23
N GLY A 67 -5.05 -11.98 7.89
CA GLY A 67 -4.40 -11.00 8.75
C GLY A 67 -4.01 -9.73 7.98
N ILE A 68 -4.31 -8.58 8.57
CA ILE A 68 -3.91 -7.27 8.05
C ILE A 68 -3.36 -6.47 9.22
N GLU A 69 -2.11 -6.02 9.11
CA GLU A 69 -1.49 -5.19 10.10
C GLU A 69 -0.65 -4.09 9.44
N ILE A 70 -0.62 -2.91 10.04
CA ILE A 70 0.16 -1.78 9.55
C ILE A 70 1.32 -1.55 10.52
N GLN A 71 2.53 -1.75 10.02
CA GLN A 71 3.75 -1.48 10.77
C GLN A 71 4.02 0.04 10.75
N ARG A 72 3.87 0.71 11.90
CA ARG A 72 3.85 2.17 11.98
C ARG A 72 5.17 2.84 11.64
N ASN A 73 6.30 2.27 12.08
CA ASN A 73 7.61 2.92 11.93
C ASN A 73 8.05 3.04 10.47
N PHE A 74 7.82 1.97 9.69
CA PHE A 74 8.17 1.92 8.27
C PHE A 74 6.96 2.16 7.36
N LYS A 75 5.76 2.27 7.94
CA LYS A 75 4.51 2.45 7.19
C LYS A 75 4.27 1.31 6.19
N ASP A 76 4.57 0.08 6.60
CA ASP A 76 4.41 -1.09 5.75
C ASP A 76 3.09 -1.78 6.07
N LEU A 77 2.39 -2.26 5.04
CA LEU A 77 1.20 -3.08 5.18
C LEU A 77 1.60 -4.55 5.12
N VAL A 78 1.39 -5.25 6.21
CA VAL A 78 1.70 -6.68 6.34
C VAL A 78 0.41 -7.48 6.23
N ILE A 79 0.40 -8.48 5.36
CA ILE A 79 -0.75 -9.33 5.09
C ILE A 79 -0.39 -10.77 5.39
N ALA A 80 -1.21 -11.44 6.21
CA ALA A 80 -1.14 -12.87 6.44
C ALA A 80 -2.15 -13.58 5.53
N THR A 81 -1.67 -14.54 4.77
CA THR A 81 -2.49 -15.28 3.81
C THR A 81 -2.66 -16.74 4.21
N TYR A 82 -3.71 -17.38 3.74
CA TYR A 82 -3.86 -18.82 3.93
C TYR A 82 -3.02 -19.57 2.89
N GLY A 83 -2.03 -20.30 3.39
CA GLY A 83 -1.21 -21.21 2.61
C GLY A 83 -0.07 -20.59 1.79
N ARG A 84 0.09 -19.25 1.79
CA ARG A 84 1.18 -18.57 1.05
C ARG A 84 2.03 -17.64 1.91
N GLY A 85 1.97 -17.79 3.24
CA GLY A 85 2.79 -16.99 4.16
C GLY A 85 2.38 -15.51 4.22
N PHE A 86 3.36 -14.65 4.34
CA PHE A 86 3.16 -13.21 4.49
C PHE A 86 3.56 -12.46 3.23
N TYR A 87 2.82 -11.37 2.94
CA TYR A 87 3.17 -10.38 1.93
C TYR A 87 3.31 -9.02 2.60
N ILE A 88 4.28 -8.26 2.15
CA ILE A 88 4.55 -6.92 2.67
C ILE A 88 4.46 -5.95 1.49
N LEU A 89 3.62 -4.93 1.64
CA LEU A 89 3.64 -3.76 0.78
C LEU A 89 4.41 -2.67 1.51
N ASP A 90 5.59 -2.39 1.00
CA ASP A 90 6.44 -1.32 1.52
C ASP A 90 5.82 0.04 1.26
N ASP A 91 5.68 0.84 2.30
CA ASP A 91 5.23 2.22 2.26
C ASP A 91 3.79 2.46 1.77
N VAL A 92 2.87 2.55 2.72
CA VAL A 92 1.46 2.91 2.43
C VAL A 92 1.22 4.42 2.29
N THR A 93 2.27 5.25 2.28
CA THR A 93 2.13 6.71 2.11
C THR A 93 1.31 7.08 0.87
N PRO A 94 1.53 6.47 -0.31
CA PRO A 94 0.71 6.75 -1.48
C PRO A 94 -0.78 6.44 -1.27
N ILE A 95 -1.11 5.37 -0.57
CA ILE A 95 -2.50 5.01 -0.26
C ILE A 95 -3.10 6.02 0.72
N ARG A 96 -2.33 6.45 1.73
CA ARG A 96 -2.76 7.46 2.70
C ARG A 96 -3.02 8.83 2.06
N GLU A 97 -2.25 9.21 1.06
CA GLU A 97 -2.36 10.48 0.35
C GLU A 97 -3.35 10.43 -0.83
N PHE A 98 -3.82 9.24 -1.23
CA PHE A 98 -4.73 9.06 -2.35
C PHE A 98 -6.14 9.56 -2.00
N THR A 99 -6.37 10.84 -2.26
CA THR A 99 -7.65 11.54 -2.04
C THR A 99 -8.38 11.79 -3.36
N ASP A 100 -9.63 12.25 -3.30
CA ASP A 100 -10.36 12.67 -4.50
C ASP A 100 -9.66 13.82 -5.23
N GLN A 101 -8.98 14.70 -4.51
CA GLN A 101 -8.17 15.76 -5.10
C GLN A 101 -7.01 15.17 -5.93
N VAL A 102 -6.29 14.20 -5.39
CA VAL A 102 -5.22 13.50 -6.11
C VAL A 102 -5.78 12.74 -7.31
N ARG A 103 -6.88 12.02 -7.12
CA ARG A 103 -7.55 11.27 -8.20
C ARG A 103 -7.95 12.15 -9.38
N ASN A 104 -8.36 13.40 -9.10
CA ASN A 104 -8.80 14.36 -10.10
C ASN A 104 -7.68 15.23 -10.68
N SER A 105 -6.48 15.19 -10.10
CA SER A 105 -5.29 15.89 -10.64
C SER A 105 -4.70 15.12 -11.83
N ASP A 106 -4.10 15.84 -12.77
CA ASP A 106 -3.43 15.21 -13.92
C ASP A 106 -2.20 14.42 -13.52
N ALA A 107 -1.47 14.94 -12.53
CA ALA A 107 -0.31 14.28 -11.94
C ALA A 107 -0.19 14.64 -10.45
N HIS A 108 0.39 13.74 -9.67
CA HIS A 108 0.70 13.97 -8.26
C HIS A 108 1.97 13.23 -7.87
N LEU A 109 2.86 13.91 -7.16
CA LEU A 109 4.05 13.32 -6.55
C LEU A 109 3.75 13.10 -5.07
N PHE A 110 3.78 11.85 -4.64
CA PHE A 110 3.53 11.50 -3.24
C PHE A 110 4.73 11.87 -2.35
N SER A 111 4.47 12.11 -1.08
CA SER A 111 5.52 12.33 -0.09
C SER A 111 6.46 11.12 -0.03
N ILE A 112 7.75 11.41 0.01
CA ILE A 112 8.78 10.37 0.10
C ILE A 112 8.98 10.02 1.56
N ARG A 113 8.84 8.73 1.92
CA ARG A 113 9.15 8.28 3.27
C ARG A 113 10.66 8.40 3.54
N LYS A 114 11.02 8.50 4.81
CA LYS A 114 12.43 8.50 5.22
C LYS A 114 13.11 7.20 4.77
N ALA A 115 14.13 7.33 3.94
CA ALA A 115 14.97 6.21 3.54
C ALA A 115 16.14 6.04 4.52
N TYR A 116 16.49 4.79 4.80
CA TYR A 116 17.62 4.44 5.65
C TYR A 116 18.74 3.87 4.79
N ARG A 117 19.94 4.36 5.02
CA ARG A 117 21.14 3.76 4.44
C ARG A 117 21.72 2.80 5.46
N PHE A 118 21.69 1.52 5.15
CA PHE A 118 22.31 0.50 5.98
C PHE A 118 23.75 0.27 5.54
N GLN A 119 24.65 0.14 6.51
CA GLN A 119 25.99 -0.34 6.23
C GLN A 119 25.94 -1.87 6.23
N ALA A 120 26.32 -2.49 5.12
CA ALA A 120 26.43 -3.93 5.05
C ALA A 120 27.42 -4.43 6.11
N ILE A 121 26.97 -5.35 6.96
CA ILE A 121 27.87 -6.04 7.90
C ILE A 121 28.56 -7.15 7.13
N ASN A 122 29.82 -6.94 6.78
CA ASN A 122 30.63 -7.96 6.13
C ASN A 122 30.73 -9.19 7.04
N GLY A 123 30.36 -10.36 6.54
CA GLY A 123 30.54 -11.65 7.22
C GLY A 123 29.29 -12.36 7.70
N ILE A 124 28.11 -11.76 7.65
CA ILE A 124 26.87 -12.53 7.81
C ILE A 124 26.58 -13.18 6.44
N LYS A 125 27.07 -14.42 6.28
CA LYS A 125 26.57 -15.29 5.23
C LYS A 125 25.13 -15.61 5.60
N THR A 126 24.16 -15.07 4.89
CA THR A 126 22.81 -15.65 4.88
C THR A 126 22.98 -17.05 4.30
N ASP A 127 22.82 -18.04 5.16
CA ASP A 127 22.79 -19.43 4.71
C ASP A 127 21.63 -19.56 3.71
N ASP A 128 21.94 -19.95 2.48
CA ASP A 128 20.94 -20.15 1.42
C ASP A 128 19.90 -21.25 1.76
N SER A 129 20.06 -21.90 2.92
CA SER A 129 19.13 -22.91 3.44
C SER A 129 17.82 -22.30 3.99
N TYR A 130 17.76 -21.00 4.26
CA TYR A 130 16.56 -20.34 4.76
C TYR A 130 15.81 -19.63 3.63
N VAL A 131 14.51 -19.93 3.52
CA VAL A 131 13.61 -19.19 2.65
C VAL A 131 13.41 -17.79 3.24
N SER A 132 14.16 -16.83 2.76
CA SER A 132 14.03 -15.41 3.16
C SER A 132 13.25 -14.62 2.12
N GLY A 133 12.43 -13.69 2.57
CA GLY A 133 11.82 -12.68 1.70
C GLY A 133 12.88 -11.71 1.16
N ARG A 134 12.62 -11.12 0.00
CA ARG A 134 13.48 -10.05 -0.53
C ARG A 134 13.35 -8.80 0.31
N ASN A 135 14.46 -8.17 0.64
CA ASN A 135 14.45 -6.86 1.25
C ASN A 135 13.90 -5.80 0.28
N PRO A 136 13.32 -4.70 0.82
CA PRO A 136 12.99 -3.53 0.00
C PRO A 136 14.22 -3.06 -0.80
N PRO A 137 14.02 -2.44 -1.98
CA PRO A 137 15.12 -1.84 -2.72
C PRO A 137 15.86 -0.82 -1.86
N GLU A 138 17.18 -0.76 -2.01
CA GLU A 138 17.98 0.26 -1.35
C GLU A 138 17.65 1.66 -1.89
N GLY A 139 17.59 2.65 -0.98
CA GLY A 139 17.35 4.04 -1.33
C GLY A 139 15.93 4.53 -1.02
N ALA A 140 15.59 5.68 -1.58
CA ALA A 140 14.28 6.28 -1.44
C ALA A 140 13.37 5.86 -2.60
N SER A 141 12.21 5.29 -2.28
CA SER A 141 11.18 5.02 -3.28
C SER A 141 10.43 6.30 -3.60
N ILE A 142 10.34 6.64 -4.87
CA ILE A 142 9.60 7.79 -5.37
C ILE A 142 8.34 7.28 -6.04
N ASN A 143 7.19 7.62 -5.45
CA ASN A 143 5.89 7.21 -5.94
C ASN A 143 5.17 8.42 -6.56
N TYR A 144 4.52 8.22 -7.69
CA TYR A 144 3.74 9.25 -8.34
C TYR A 144 2.45 8.68 -8.94
N TYR A 145 1.49 9.56 -9.16
CA TYR A 145 0.24 9.25 -9.82
C TYR A 145 0.13 10.05 -11.12
N LEU A 146 -0.35 9.38 -12.16
CA LEU A 146 -0.77 10.01 -13.41
C LEU A 146 -2.20 9.58 -13.69
N LYS A 147 -3.08 10.55 -13.96
CA LYS A 147 -4.49 10.28 -14.26
C LYS A 147 -4.65 9.49 -15.55
N GLU A 148 -3.85 9.85 -16.56
CA GLU A 148 -3.84 9.21 -17.85
C GLU A 148 -2.42 8.82 -18.24
N LYS A 149 -2.31 7.84 -19.13
CA LYS A 149 -1.02 7.48 -19.71
C LYS A 149 -0.48 8.67 -20.50
N SER A 150 0.68 9.18 -20.09
CA SER A 150 1.35 10.24 -20.86
C SER A 150 1.63 9.80 -22.30
N LYS A 151 1.45 10.71 -23.24
CA LYS A 151 1.83 10.51 -24.65
C LYS A 151 3.33 10.72 -24.85
N ASP A 152 3.90 11.58 -24.01
CA ASP A 152 5.33 11.93 -24.01
C ASP A 152 6.05 11.29 -22.83
N SER A 153 7.39 11.37 -22.82
CA SER A 153 8.19 10.91 -21.69
C SER A 153 7.89 11.73 -20.44
N VAL A 154 7.77 11.05 -19.30
CA VAL A 154 7.67 11.68 -17.99
C VAL A 154 9.09 11.82 -17.44
N GLU A 155 9.46 13.02 -17.04
CA GLU A 155 10.77 13.28 -16.47
C GLU A 155 10.67 13.52 -14.96
N LEU A 156 11.54 12.86 -14.21
CA LEU A 156 11.71 13.10 -12.78
C LEU A 156 13.00 13.89 -12.56
N LEU A 157 12.88 15.07 -11.98
CA LEU A 157 14.02 15.91 -11.67
C LEU A 157 14.32 15.88 -10.17
N VAL A 158 15.54 15.50 -9.82
CA VAL A 158 16.05 15.63 -8.45
C VAL A 158 16.86 16.91 -8.36
N MET A 159 16.45 17.83 -7.47
CA MET A 159 17.07 19.13 -7.29
C MET A 159 17.65 19.27 -5.90
N ASN A 160 18.71 20.10 -5.78
CA ASN A 160 19.24 20.51 -4.49
C ASN A 160 18.44 21.69 -3.89
N SER A 161 18.84 22.16 -2.71
CA SER A 161 18.21 23.29 -2.02
C SER A 161 18.34 24.64 -2.76
N ARG A 162 19.17 24.71 -3.80
CA ARG A 162 19.35 25.90 -4.68
C ARG A 162 18.57 25.79 -5.98
N ASN A 163 17.70 24.77 -6.11
CA ASN A 163 16.95 24.45 -7.33
C ASN A 163 17.84 24.07 -8.54
N GLU A 164 19.05 23.60 -8.29
CA GLU A 164 19.91 23.06 -9.34
C GLU A 164 19.58 21.58 -9.55
N THR A 165 19.39 21.17 -10.79
CA THR A 165 19.12 19.76 -11.12
C THR A 165 20.37 18.92 -10.88
N ILE A 166 20.28 17.95 -9.96
CA ILE A 166 21.37 17.03 -9.65
C ILE A 166 21.25 15.77 -10.51
N ARG A 167 20.00 15.33 -10.76
CA ARG A 167 19.73 14.10 -11.48
C ARG A 167 18.41 14.21 -12.24
N LYS A 168 18.37 13.58 -13.40
CA LYS A 168 17.21 13.47 -14.28
C LYS A 168 17.01 12.00 -14.63
N GLU A 169 15.77 11.52 -14.45
CA GLU A 169 15.34 10.15 -14.74
C GLU A 169 14.17 10.18 -15.72
#